data_578349e8752a0419e8565c56f742887f
#
_entry.id   578349e8752a0419e8565c56f742887f
#
_cell.length_a   1.000
_cell.length_b   1.000
_cell.length_c   1.000
_cell.angle_alpha   90.00
_cell.angle_beta   90.00
_cell.angle_gamma   90.00
#
_symmetry.space_group_name_H-M   'P 1'
#
loop_
_entity.id
_entity.type
_entity.pdbx_description
1 polymer ?
#
loop_
_entity_poly.entity_id
_entity_poly.type
_entity_poly.pdbx_seq_one_letter_code
_entity_poly.pdbx_strand_id
1 'polypeptide(L)'
;DASVSHHRDGIYCAQAVAAAVAQAMVADDPETVIEAGLAAMPEDSWSYRTIQRAVAIGRKYVDPFEAIDELYQDVIVPYYVWADMAPEATALAFGLLASARCQYEPAVLAAANLGRDADTIGAIAGAIAGAFQGVQAIRPDWLEKIDTVKGVCIHATRGIRISEIARELVQLAEQS
;
A
#
# COMPACT_ATOMS: atom_id res chain seq x y z
N ASP A 1 6.07 -15.93 -2.65
CA ASP A 1 6.38 -15.93 -1.19
C ASP A 1 5.13 -16.11 -0.33
N ALA A 2 4.06 -15.34 -0.54
CA ALA A 2 2.85 -15.38 0.30
C ALA A 2 2.25 -16.79 0.46
N SER A 3 2.36 -17.65 -0.53
CA SER A 3 1.84 -19.04 -0.46
C SER A 3 2.53 -19.94 0.58
N VAL A 4 3.64 -19.52 1.14
CA VAL A 4 4.33 -20.24 2.23
C VAL A 4 3.55 -20.15 3.55
N SER A 5 2.90 -19.00 3.79
CA SER A 5 2.25 -18.70 5.07
C SER A 5 0.77 -18.34 4.96
N HIS A 6 0.28 -18.02 3.77
CA HIS A 6 -1.10 -17.56 3.53
C HIS A 6 -1.82 -18.44 2.51
N HIS A 7 -3.13 -18.24 2.43
CA HIS A 7 -4.01 -18.98 1.51
C HIS A 7 -5.06 -18.04 0.91
N ARG A 8 -5.50 -18.33 -0.35
CA ARG A 8 -6.58 -17.62 -1.07
C ARG A 8 -6.44 -16.10 -0.98
N ASP A 9 -7.35 -15.41 -0.30
CA ASP A 9 -7.44 -13.95 -0.25
C ASP A 9 -6.17 -13.28 0.30
N GLY A 10 -5.45 -13.90 1.23
CA GLY A 10 -4.14 -13.40 1.68
C GLY A 10 -3.10 -13.41 0.56
N ILE A 11 -3.10 -14.45 -0.30
CA ILE A 11 -2.23 -14.51 -1.48
C ILE A 11 -2.67 -13.48 -2.51
N TYR A 12 -3.97 -13.34 -2.76
CA TYR A 12 -4.50 -12.39 -3.74
C TYR A 12 -4.17 -10.93 -3.36
N CYS A 13 -4.29 -10.57 -2.08
CA CYS A 13 -3.87 -9.25 -1.60
C CYS A 13 -2.37 -9.00 -1.82
N ALA A 14 -1.52 -10.00 -1.54
CA ALA A 14 -0.09 -9.88 -1.80
C ALA A 14 0.23 -9.71 -3.30
N GLN A 15 -0.50 -10.42 -4.18
CA GLN A 15 -0.39 -10.27 -5.64
C GLN A 15 -0.81 -8.87 -6.09
N ALA A 16 -1.93 -8.35 -5.55
CA ALA A 16 -2.41 -7.02 -5.86
C ALA A 16 -1.39 -5.93 -5.52
N VAL A 17 -0.83 -5.99 -4.30
CA VAL A 17 0.19 -5.03 -3.86
C VAL A 17 1.45 -5.13 -4.71
N ALA A 18 1.94 -6.35 -4.99
CA ALA A 18 3.13 -6.56 -5.81
C ALA A 18 2.94 -6.02 -7.24
N ALA A 19 1.78 -6.28 -7.86
CA ALA A 19 1.46 -5.79 -9.19
C ALA A 19 1.34 -4.26 -9.23
N ALA A 20 0.69 -3.67 -8.23
CA ALA A 20 0.56 -2.23 -8.11
C ALA A 20 1.93 -1.55 -7.93
N VAL A 21 2.82 -2.09 -7.08
CA VAL A 21 4.19 -1.55 -6.91
C VAL A 21 4.98 -1.67 -8.21
N ALA A 22 4.94 -2.82 -8.90
CA ALA A 22 5.65 -3.00 -10.15
C ALA A 22 5.16 -2.03 -11.24
N GLN A 23 3.84 -1.83 -11.35
CA GLN A 23 3.26 -0.87 -12.30
C GLN A 23 3.61 0.57 -11.91
N ALA A 24 3.58 0.90 -10.63
CA ALA A 24 3.89 2.25 -10.13
C ALA A 24 5.29 2.72 -10.50
N MET A 25 6.26 1.81 -10.62
CA MET A 25 7.64 2.14 -11.01
C MET A 25 7.78 2.63 -12.45
N VAL A 26 6.77 2.38 -13.31
CA VAL A 26 6.83 2.68 -14.75
C VAL A 26 5.61 3.45 -15.26
N ALA A 27 4.62 3.71 -14.42
CA ALA A 27 3.38 4.37 -14.80
C ALA A 27 3.49 5.90 -14.68
N ASP A 28 2.81 6.60 -15.58
CA ASP A 28 2.62 8.05 -15.52
C ASP A 28 1.21 8.41 -14.99
N ASP A 29 0.30 7.43 -14.96
CA ASP A 29 -1.09 7.62 -14.51
C ASP A 29 -1.41 6.75 -13.29
N PRO A 30 -1.87 7.34 -12.17
CA PRO A 30 -2.22 6.59 -10.96
C PRO A 30 -3.33 5.55 -11.16
N GLU A 31 -4.24 5.75 -12.12
CA GLU A 31 -5.29 4.78 -12.42
C GLU A 31 -4.73 3.45 -12.91
N THR A 32 -3.69 3.47 -13.77
CA THR A 32 -3.05 2.25 -14.26
C THR A 32 -2.41 1.44 -13.14
N VAL A 33 -1.95 2.09 -12.08
CA VAL A 33 -1.40 1.45 -10.88
C VAL A 33 -2.48 0.67 -10.12
N ILE A 34 -3.63 1.30 -9.90
CA ILE A 34 -4.77 0.69 -9.21
C ILE A 34 -5.34 -0.48 -10.02
N GLU A 35 -5.50 -0.29 -11.32
CA GLU A 35 -6.01 -1.33 -12.22
C GLU A 35 -5.08 -2.53 -12.31
N ALA A 36 -3.76 -2.33 -12.32
CA ALA A 36 -2.79 -3.42 -12.26
C ALA A 36 -2.94 -4.27 -11.00
N GLY A 37 -3.17 -3.64 -9.84
CA GLY A 37 -3.45 -4.35 -8.60
C GLY A 37 -4.73 -5.18 -8.68
N LEU A 38 -5.83 -4.61 -9.19
CA LEU A 38 -7.09 -5.31 -9.38
C LEU A 38 -6.96 -6.49 -10.37
N ALA A 39 -6.29 -6.28 -11.50
CA ALA A 39 -6.13 -7.30 -12.54
C ALA A 39 -5.30 -8.51 -12.08
N ALA A 40 -4.54 -8.39 -11.00
CA ALA A 40 -3.72 -9.47 -10.45
C ALA A 40 -4.51 -10.49 -9.61
N MET A 41 -5.82 -10.31 -9.44
CA MET A 41 -6.65 -11.13 -8.58
C MET A 41 -7.83 -11.75 -9.34
N PRO A 42 -8.36 -12.91 -8.88
CA PRO A 42 -9.62 -13.44 -9.39
C PRO A 42 -10.79 -12.48 -9.05
N GLU A 43 -11.59 -12.12 -10.05
CA GLU A 43 -12.71 -11.16 -9.89
C GLU A 43 -13.79 -11.66 -8.92
N ASP A 44 -13.95 -12.98 -8.78
CA ASP A 44 -14.89 -13.63 -7.86
C ASP A 44 -14.36 -13.77 -6.43
N SER A 45 -13.12 -13.31 -6.16
CA SER A 45 -12.54 -13.32 -4.82
C SER A 45 -13.15 -12.26 -3.90
N TRP A 46 -13.08 -12.50 -2.59
CA TRP A 46 -13.46 -11.49 -1.61
C TRP A 46 -12.55 -10.26 -1.68
N SER A 47 -11.25 -10.46 -1.80
CA SER A 47 -10.25 -9.39 -1.94
C SER A 47 -10.57 -8.47 -3.12
N TYR A 48 -10.83 -9.02 -4.32
CA TYR A 48 -11.16 -8.21 -5.50
C TYR A 48 -12.39 -7.31 -5.25
N ARG A 49 -13.50 -7.91 -4.79
CA ARG A 49 -14.74 -7.16 -4.55
C ARG A 49 -14.58 -6.08 -3.49
N THR A 50 -13.79 -6.35 -2.44
CA THR A 50 -13.58 -5.39 -1.37
C THR A 50 -12.68 -4.23 -1.82
N ILE A 51 -11.60 -4.53 -2.54
CA ILE A 51 -10.70 -3.51 -3.10
C ILE A 51 -11.44 -2.67 -4.15
N GLN A 52 -12.19 -3.31 -5.07
CA GLN A 52 -12.99 -2.59 -6.06
C GLN A 52 -13.99 -1.62 -5.42
N ARG A 53 -14.67 -2.04 -4.33
CA ARG A 53 -15.57 -1.17 -3.56
C ARG A 53 -14.82 0.01 -2.95
N ALA A 54 -13.69 -0.23 -2.29
CA ALA A 54 -12.89 0.84 -1.68
C ALA A 54 -12.36 1.84 -2.71
N VAL A 55 -11.89 1.36 -3.87
CA VAL A 55 -11.46 2.20 -5.00
C VAL A 55 -12.62 3.04 -5.52
N ALA A 56 -13.81 2.46 -5.66
CA ALA A 56 -15.00 3.20 -6.10
C ALA A 56 -15.41 4.30 -5.10
N ILE A 57 -15.22 4.07 -3.80
CA ILE A 57 -15.40 5.09 -2.77
C ILE A 57 -14.32 6.17 -2.91
N GLY A 58 -13.04 5.78 -2.94
CA GLY A 58 -11.93 6.72 -3.04
C GLY A 58 -12.05 7.67 -4.23
N ARG A 59 -12.49 7.19 -5.38
CA ARG A 59 -12.70 7.99 -6.61
C ARG A 59 -13.77 9.10 -6.47
N LYS A 60 -14.61 9.08 -5.44
CA LYS A 60 -15.60 10.14 -5.18
C LYS A 60 -14.97 11.38 -4.54
N TYR A 61 -13.80 11.23 -3.94
CA TYR A 61 -13.15 12.24 -3.13
C TYR A 61 -11.82 12.66 -3.75
N VAL A 62 -11.46 13.94 -3.60
CA VAL A 62 -10.16 14.48 -3.99
C VAL A 62 -9.21 14.51 -2.79
N ASP A 63 -9.76 14.72 -1.60
CA ASP A 63 -9.03 14.66 -0.34
C ASP A 63 -9.23 13.28 0.31
N PRO A 64 -8.16 12.49 0.52
CA PRO A 64 -8.29 11.18 1.14
C PRO A 64 -8.79 11.23 2.59
N PHE A 65 -8.67 12.37 3.29
CA PHE A 65 -9.26 12.51 4.62
C PHE A 65 -10.79 12.56 4.58
N GLU A 66 -11.38 13.12 3.53
CA GLU A 66 -12.84 13.13 3.35
C GLU A 66 -13.40 11.73 3.00
N ALA A 67 -12.56 10.85 2.43
CA ALA A 67 -12.95 9.47 2.12
C ALA A 67 -12.98 8.55 3.34
N ILE A 68 -12.31 8.91 4.45
CA ILE A 68 -12.11 8.04 5.61
C ILE A 68 -13.44 7.53 6.18
N ASP A 69 -14.42 8.38 6.37
CA ASP A 69 -15.68 7.99 7.02
C ASP A 69 -16.44 6.95 6.17
N GLU A 70 -16.55 7.15 4.85
CA GLU A 70 -17.24 6.20 3.98
C GLU A 70 -16.44 4.89 3.84
N LEU A 71 -15.12 4.97 3.71
CA LEU A 71 -14.24 3.79 3.70
C LEU A 71 -14.38 2.99 5.01
N TYR A 72 -14.40 3.67 6.14
CA TYR A 72 -14.55 3.02 7.43
C TYR A 72 -15.91 2.33 7.58
N GLN A 73 -16.99 2.95 7.12
CA GLN A 73 -18.33 2.39 7.24
C GLN A 73 -18.58 1.20 6.31
N ASP A 74 -18.07 1.26 5.07
CA ASP A 74 -18.45 0.33 4.00
C ASP A 74 -17.43 -0.77 3.73
N VAL A 75 -16.17 -0.61 4.19
CA VAL A 75 -15.08 -1.55 3.87
C VAL A 75 -14.66 -2.40 5.05
N ILE A 76 -14.71 -1.86 6.27
CA ILE A 76 -14.26 -2.60 7.45
C ILE A 76 -15.18 -3.80 7.75
N VAL A 77 -14.61 -4.77 8.45
CA VAL A 77 -15.34 -5.92 8.98
C VAL A 77 -15.66 -5.66 10.47
N PRO A 78 -16.82 -5.08 10.81
CA PRO A 78 -17.06 -4.48 12.13
C PRO A 78 -17.11 -5.52 13.28
N TYR A 79 -17.39 -6.78 12.97
CA TYR A 79 -17.42 -7.87 13.96
C TYR A 79 -16.05 -8.54 14.14
N TYR A 80 -15.03 -8.15 13.36
CA TYR A 80 -13.68 -8.65 13.51
C TYR A 80 -12.77 -7.58 14.13
N VAL A 81 -12.57 -7.67 15.43
CA VAL A 81 -11.94 -6.61 16.23
C VAL A 81 -10.42 -6.49 16.07
N TRP A 82 -9.75 -7.54 15.57
CA TRP A 82 -8.28 -7.56 15.42
C TRP A 82 -7.76 -6.71 14.26
N ALA A 83 -8.61 -6.40 13.30
CA ALA A 83 -8.34 -5.52 12.17
C ALA A 83 -7.22 -5.96 11.19
N ASP A 84 -6.63 -7.14 11.37
CA ASP A 84 -5.48 -7.66 10.60
C ASP A 84 -5.88 -8.49 9.38
N MET A 85 -7.10 -8.32 8.88
CA MET A 85 -7.55 -9.01 7.67
C MET A 85 -6.94 -8.40 6.42
N ALA A 86 -6.21 -9.21 5.64
CA ALA A 86 -5.59 -8.77 4.40
C ALA A 86 -6.57 -8.08 3.41
N PRO A 87 -7.79 -8.61 3.14
CA PRO A 87 -8.75 -7.92 2.27
C PRO A 87 -9.18 -6.56 2.78
N GLU A 88 -9.36 -6.37 4.09
CA GLU A 88 -9.71 -5.09 4.68
C GLU A 88 -8.57 -4.08 4.55
N ALA A 89 -7.38 -4.43 5.07
CA ALA A 89 -6.24 -3.52 5.09
C ALA A 89 -5.80 -3.10 3.67
N THR A 90 -5.76 -4.08 2.74
CA THR A 90 -5.40 -3.79 1.34
C THR A 90 -6.46 -2.92 0.67
N ALA A 91 -7.75 -3.19 0.89
CA ALA A 91 -8.83 -2.39 0.30
C ALA A 91 -8.81 -0.95 0.80
N LEU A 92 -8.62 -0.74 2.11
CA LEU A 92 -8.51 0.60 2.68
C LEU A 92 -7.32 1.37 2.09
N ALA A 93 -6.16 0.72 1.94
CA ALA A 93 -5.00 1.33 1.29
C ALA A 93 -5.28 1.74 -0.17
N PHE A 94 -5.89 0.84 -0.96
CA PHE A 94 -6.24 1.13 -2.35
C PHE A 94 -7.31 2.23 -2.47
N GLY A 95 -8.29 2.27 -1.56
CA GLY A 95 -9.28 3.35 -1.51
C GLY A 95 -8.66 4.71 -1.24
N LEU A 96 -7.73 4.80 -0.29
CA LEU A 96 -6.99 6.03 0.00
C LEU A 96 -6.06 6.43 -1.15
N LEU A 97 -5.39 5.46 -1.81
CA LEU A 97 -4.56 5.71 -2.99
C LEU A 97 -5.39 6.24 -4.17
N ALA A 98 -6.60 5.73 -4.37
CA ALA A 98 -7.50 6.22 -5.42
C ALA A 98 -7.90 7.68 -5.18
N SER A 99 -8.27 8.05 -3.95
CA SER A 99 -8.59 9.43 -3.57
C SER A 99 -7.36 10.34 -3.67
N ALA A 100 -6.24 9.93 -3.09
CA ALA A 100 -4.99 10.69 -3.11
C ALA A 100 -4.31 10.72 -4.49
N ARG A 101 -4.81 10.00 -5.51
CA ARG A 101 -4.18 9.84 -6.83
C ARG A 101 -2.71 9.40 -6.71
N CYS A 102 -2.47 8.41 -5.86
CA CYS A 102 -1.13 7.89 -5.52
C CYS A 102 -0.14 8.97 -5.02
N GLN A 103 -0.61 10.08 -4.48
CA GLN A 103 0.26 11.06 -3.83
C GLN A 103 0.70 10.53 -2.45
N TYR A 104 2.01 10.53 -2.20
CA TYR A 104 2.62 9.87 -1.05
C TYR A 104 2.16 10.43 0.29
N GLU A 105 2.38 11.72 0.52
CA GLU A 105 2.12 12.34 1.84
C GLU A 105 0.65 12.26 2.23
N PRO A 106 -0.33 12.68 1.40
CA PRO A 106 -1.74 12.60 1.78
C PRO A 106 -2.22 11.16 1.96
N ALA A 107 -1.76 10.20 1.14
CA ALA A 107 -2.14 8.80 1.29
C ALA A 107 -1.65 8.20 2.62
N VAL A 108 -0.38 8.42 2.97
CA VAL A 108 0.22 7.90 4.23
C VAL A 108 -0.40 8.57 5.46
N LEU A 109 -0.62 9.88 5.42
CA LEU A 109 -1.25 10.60 6.54
C LEU A 109 -2.71 10.17 6.75
N ALA A 110 -3.48 10.00 5.67
CA ALA A 110 -4.85 9.52 5.77
C ALA A 110 -4.89 8.06 6.28
N ALA A 111 -3.97 7.20 5.85
CA ALA A 111 -3.84 5.83 6.36
C ALA A 111 -3.58 5.81 7.88
N ALA A 112 -2.69 6.67 8.36
CA ALA A 112 -2.41 6.79 9.80
C ALA A 112 -3.63 7.29 10.61
N ASN A 113 -4.49 8.12 9.99
CA ASN A 113 -5.68 8.68 10.64
C ASN A 113 -6.92 7.78 10.55
N LEU A 114 -6.97 6.89 9.56
CA LEU A 114 -8.10 5.98 9.38
C LEU A 114 -8.26 5.02 10.57
N GLY A 115 -7.18 4.65 11.22
CA GLY A 115 -7.18 3.66 12.30
C GLY A 115 -7.18 2.23 11.76
N ARG A 116 -7.83 1.30 12.46
CA ARG A 116 -7.78 -0.14 12.18
C ARG A 116 -6.33 -0.63 12.21
N ASP A 117 -5.89 -1.35 11.18
CA ASP A 117 -4.50 -1.79 11.00
C ASP A 117 -3.68 -0.68 10.29
N ALA A 118 -3.60 0.48 10.93
CA ALA A 118 -3.08 1.71 10.33
C ALA A 118 -1.62 1.61 9.85
N ASP A 119 -0.80 0.81 10.50
CA ASP A 119 0.60 0.58 10.11
C ASP A 119 0.69 -0.27 8.82
N THR A 120 -0.11 -1.33 8.69
CA THR A 120 -0.20 -2.12 7.46
C THR A 120 -0.81 -1.30 6.31
N ILE A 121 -1.91 -0.58 6.56
CA ILE A 121 -2.55 0.29 5.57
C ILE A 121 -1.55 1.34 5.08
N GLY A 122 -0.85 1.98 6.02
CA GLY A 122 0.18 2.97 5.73
C GLY A 122 1.39 2.39 4.99
N ALA A 123 1.82 1.17 5.33
CA ALA A 123 2.91 0.49 4.63
C ALA A 123 2.55 0.18 3.17
N ILE A 124 1.34 -0.33 2.91
CA ILE A 124 0.85 -0.61 1.55
C ILE A 124 0.73 0.69 0.75
N ALA A 125 0.04 1.69 1.30
CA ALA A 125 -0.14 2.98 0.64
C ALA A 125 1.20 3.67 0.35
N GLY A 126 2.11 3.66 1.32
CA GLY A 126 3.43 4.24 1.20
C GLY A 126 4.32 3.51 0.19
N ALA A 127 4.27 2.18 0.12
CA ALA A 127 5.03 1.41 -0.86
C ALA A 127 4.58 1.73 -2.29
N ILE A 128 3.28 1.73 -2.56
CA ILE A 128 2.72 1.99 -3.89
C ILE A 128 2.94 3.46 -4.30
N ALA A 129 2.58 4.41 -3.42
CA ALA A 129 2.74 5.83 -3.72
C ALA A 129 4.22 6.26 -3.80
N GLY A 130 5.08 5.66 -2.98
CA GLY A 130 6.52 5.88 -3.03
C GLY A 130 7.16 5.35 -4.31
N ALA A 131 6.72 4.18 -4.81
CA ALA A 131 7.13 3.66 -6.10
C ALA A 131 6.66 4.54 -7.26
N PHE A 132 5.45 5.10 -7.18
CA PHE A 132 4.89 5.96 -8.20
C PHE A 132 5.57 7.35 -8.26
N GLN A 133 5.80 7.98 -7.11
CA GLN A 133 6.33 9.34 -7.07
C GLN A 133 7.85 9.43 -6.85
N GLY A 134 8.49 8.36 -6.39
CA GLY A 134 9.91 8.35 -6.06
C GLY A 134 10.22 9.00 -4.71
N VAL A 135 11.50 8.90 -4.31
CA VAL A 135 11.98 9.37 -3.00
C VAL A 135 11.81 10.88 -2.76
N GLN A 136 11.75 11.67 -3.82
CA GLN A 136 11.58 13.12 -3.74
C GLN A 136 10.19 13.54 -3.22
N ALA A 137 9.21 12.65 -3.25
CA ALA A 137 7.88 12.91 -2.67
C ALA A 137 7.84 12.72 -1.15
N ILE A 138 8.88 12.12 -0.58
CA ILE A 138 8.96 11.87 0.86
C ILE A 138 9.63 13.08 1.53
N ARG A 139 9.02 13.60 2.58
CA ARG A 139 9.56 14.73 3.35
C ARG A 139 10.97 14.43 3.86
N PRO A 140 11.90 15.37 3.78
CA PRO A 140 13.29 15.17 4.24
C PRO A 140 13.42 14.77 5.71
N ASP A 141 12.58 15.34 6.58
CA ASP A 141 12.55 15.02 8.01
C ASP A 141 12.05 13.59 8.31
N TRP A 142 11.21 13.04 7.42
CA TRP A 142 10.82 11.62 7.50
C TRP A 142 11.95 10.71 7.01
N LEU A 143 12.56 11.02 5.87
CA LEU A 143 13.67 10.23 5.33
C LEU A 143 14.81 10.11 6.33
N GLU A 144 15.21 11.20 6.99
CA GLU A 144 16.25 11.20 8.02
C GLU A 144 15.95 10.22 9.15
N LYS A 145 14.68 10.10 9.55
CA LYS A 145 14.25 9.24 10.66
C LYS A 145 14.13 7.76 10.29
N ILE A 146 13.77 7.46 9.03
CA ILE A 146 13.43 6.10 8.60
C ILE A 146 14.54 5.40 7.83
N ASP A 147 15.51 6.13 7.24
CA ASP A 147 16.54 5.53 6.37
C ASP A 147 17.39 4.46 7.08
N THR A 148 17.65 4.63 8.39
CA THR A 148 18.40 3.63 9.15
C THR A 148 17.47 2.73 9.95
N VAL A 149 17.47 1.43 9.61
CA VAL A 149 16.63 0.42 10.27
C VAL A 149 17.08 0.20 11.70
N LYS A 150 16.15 0.31 12.66
CA LYS A 150 16.45 0.10 14.10
C LYS A 150 16.66 -1.35 14.48
N GLY A 151 16.18 -2.31 13.68
CA GLY A 151 16.31 -3.74 13.93
C GLY A 151 15.60 -4.21 15.20
N VAL A 152 14.43 -3.66 15.50
CA VAL A 152 13.66 -4.03 16.69
C VAL A 152 13.01 -5.40 16.53
N CYS A 153 12.33 -5.63 15.41
CA CYS A 153 11.66 -6.90 15.11
C CYS A 153 12.66 -7.93 14.52
N ILE A 154 13.53 -7.48 13.61
CA ILE A 154 14.53 -8.33 12.96
C ILE A 154 15.91 -7.79 13.31
N HIS A 155 16.55 -8.33 14.33
CA HIS A 155 17.83 -7.82 14.85
C HIS A 155 18.96 -7.80 13.79
N ALA A 156 18.94 -8.74 12.85
CA ALA A 156 19.94 -8.82 11.78
C ALA A 156 19.92 -7.61 10.83
N THR A 157 18.83 -6.84 10.79
CA THR A 157 18.71 -5.66 9.91
C THR A 157 19.15 -4.35 10.58
N ARG A 158 19.59 -4.40 11.83
CA ARG A 158 20.00 -3.20 12.58
C ARG A 158 21.13 -2.44 11.89
N GLY A 159 20.91 -1.17 11.66
CA GLY A 159 21.89 -0.28 11.05
C GLY A 159 21.94 -0.31 9.52
N ILE A 160 21.17 -1.18 8.88
CA ILE A 160 21.03 -1.19 7.42
C ILE A 160 20.34 0.09 6.98
N ARG A 161 20.85 0.71 5.91
CA ARG A 161 20.22 1.87 5.30
C ARG A 161 19.33 1.46 4.14
N ILE A 162 18.05 1.87 4.19
CA ILE A 162 17.06 1.58 3.14
C ILE A 162 17.53 2.14 1.80
N SER A 163 18.09 3.36 1.80
CA SER A 163 18.64 4.01 0.60
C SER A 163 19.83 3.26 -0.03
N GLU A 164 20.59 2.50 0.73
CA GLU A 164 21.67 1.67 0.20
C GLU A 164 21.12 0.42 -0.49
N ILE A 165 20.20 -0.29 0.16
CA ILE A 165 19.51 -1.44 -0.44
C ILE A 165 18.79 -1.04 -1.73
N ALA A 166 18.09 0.11 -1.75
CA ALA A 166 17.42 0.58 -2.95
C ALA A 166 18.41 0.79 -4.12
N ARG A 167 19.58 1.38 -3.86
CA ARG A 167 20.62 1.55 -4.89
C ARG A 167 21.18 0.21 -5.39
N GLU A 168 21.42 -0.75 -4.49
CA GLU A 168 21.88 -2.07 -4.88
C GLU A 168 20.87 -2.82 -5.74
N LEU A 169 19.57 -2.71 -5.45
CA LEU A 169 18.50 -3.29 -6.26
C LEU A 169 18.44 -2.67 -7.67
N VAL A 170 18.59 -1.36 -7.79
CA VAL A 170 18.67 -0.69 -9.11
C VAL A 170 19.86 -1.20 -9.90
N GLN A 171 21.05 -1.31 -9.28
CA GLN A 171 22.25 -1.82 -9.97
C GLN A 171 22.08 -3.26 -10.46
N LEU A 172 21.37 -4.10 -9.68
CA LEU A 172 21.06 -5.47 -10.11
C LEU A 172 20.10 -5.50 -11.30
N ALA A 173 19.10 -4.62 -11.30
CA ALA A 173 18.14 -4.52 -12.40
C ALA A 173 18.80 -4.04 -13.72
N GLU A 174 19.80 -3.15 -13.64
CA GLU A 174 20.55 -2.67 -14.80
C GLU A 174 21.48 -3.74 -15.41
N GLN A 175 21.80 -4.80 -14.68
CA GLN A 175 22.67 -5.90 -15.12
C GLN A 175 21.90 -7.07 -15.72
N SER A 176 20.58 -7.09 -15.63
CA SER A 176 19.69 -8.16 -16.10
C SER A 176 19.11 -7.82 -17.48
#